data_e6d34002bb1b8ecbd0c55ae984752424
#
_entry.id   e6d34002bb1b8ecbd0c55ae984752424
#
_cell.length_a   1.000
_cell.length_b   1.000
_cell.length_c   1.000
_cell.angle_alpha   90.00
_cell.angle_beta   90.00
_cell.angle_gamma   90.00
#
_symmetry.space_group_name_H-M   'P 1'
#
loop_
_entity.id
_entity.type
_entity.pdbx_description
1 polymer ?
#
loop_
_entity_poly.entity_id
_entity_poly.type
_entity_poly.pdbx_seq_one_letter_code
_entity_poly.pdbx_strand_id
1 'polypeptide(L)'
;MTTTGTTAFNMEFTELAEEAWERAGREMRTGYDLRTARRSLNLMTIEWANRGINMWTIETGTITLTQGLATYALPTDTIDLLDHVIRTQANNAATQADLSITRISVSTYATIPNKMVQGRPIQVWIQRLSGETNPTTAVLDGAITATATTITLSSVVGLAGSGFIRLGTEDIYYGYISGSVLGGVFRGQNNTTAAAQTDGTAVFVPQLPAVTVWPTPDGSQQYQFVYYRMRRIQDAGAGIQTADMNFRFLPCVVAGLAYYIAMKVPELQGRLDMLKKVYDEQYALAAQEDREKATLRLVPRIAFIGGGS
;
A
#
# COMPACT_ATOMS: atom_id res chain seq x y z
N MET A 1 31.89 20.41 -30.08
CA MET A 1 30.62 19.63 -30.08
C MET A 1 29.82 20.03 -28.83
N THR A 2 28.61 20.46 -29.01
CA THR A 2 27.70 20.78 -27.90
C THR A 2 26.85 19.55 -27.56
N THR A 3 26.67 19.25 -26.29
CA THR A 3 25.75 18.21 -25.84
C THR A 3 24.30 18.67 -26.09
N THR A 4 23.36 17.74 -26.10
CA THR A 4 21.91 18.07 -26.27
C THR A 4 21.35 18.96 -25.16
N GLY A 5 22.02 19.03 -24.01
CA GLY A 5 21.58 19.79 -22.85
C GLY A 5 20.36 19.15 -22.13
N THR A 6 19.89 17.99 -22.56
CA THR A 6 18.79 17.27 -21.92
C THR A 6 19.28 16.00 -21.22
N THR A 7 18.62 15.63 -20.13
CA THR A 7 18.82 14.37 -19.38
C THR A 7 17.54 13.52 -19.36
N ALA A 8 16.60 13.86 -20.24
CA ALA A 8 15.24 13.31 -20.24
C ALA A 8 15.11 12.03 -21.08
N PHE A 9 16.12 11.15 -21.06
CA PHE A 9 15.98 9.85 -21.70
C PHE A 9 15.02 8.99 -20.86
N ASN A 10 13.83 8.74 -21.39
CA ASN A 10 12.84 7.86 -20.81
C ASN A 10 12.13 7.12 -21.93
N MET A 11 11.99 5.81 -21.81
CA MET A 11 11.36 4.97 -22.83
C MET A 11 9.88 4.79 -22.47
N GLU A 12 9.01 5.01 -23.45
CA GLU A 12 7.61 4.56 -23.35
C GLU A 12 7.56 3.03 -23.34
N PHE A 13 6.48 2.47 -22.79
CA PHE A 13 6.36 1.01 -22.72
C PHE A 13 6.45 0.34 -24.09
N THR A 14 5.95 0.96 -25.15
CA THR A 14 6.04 0.41 -26.51
C THR A 14 7.49 0.30 -26.97
N GLU A 15 8.28 1.37 -26.81
CA GLU A 15 9.70 1.37 -27.16
C GLU A 15 10.49 0.35 -26.32
N LEU A 16 10.16 0.24 -25.04
CA LEU A 16 10.78 -0.72 -24.14
C LEU A 16 10.45 -2.17 -24.55
N ALA A 17 9.23 -2.41 -25.01
CA ALA A 17 8.80 -3.72 -25.52
C ALA A 17 9.49 -4.05 -26.86
N GLU A 18 9.60 -3.09 -27.78
CA GLU A 18 10.31 -3.26 -29.04
C GLU A 18 11.76 -3.63 -28.82
N GLU A 19 12.49 -2.85 -28.03
CA GLU A 19 13.89 -3.14 -27.68
C GLU A 19 14.04 -4.53 -27.04
N ALA A 20 13.11 -4.94 -26.18
CA ALA A 20 13.14 -6.26 -25.54
C ALA A 20 12.90 -7.41 -26.55
N TRP A 21 12.00 -7.23 -27.51
CA TRP A 21 11.77 -8.19 -28.58
C TRP A 21 12.99 -8.32 -29.51
N GLU A 22 13.61 -7.22 -29.88
CA GLU A 22 14.84 -7.20 -30.68
C GLU A 22 15.98 -7.93 -29.98
N ARG A 23 16.18 -7.67 -28.67
CA ARG A 23 17.16 -8.42 -27.86
C ARG A 23 16.85 -9.89 -27.75
N ALA A 24 15.59 -10.25 -27.67
CA ALA A 24 15.17 -11.64 -27.73
C ALA A 24 15.48 -12.29 -29.08
N GLY A 25 15.63 -11.51 -30.16
CA GLY A 25 15.99 -11.95 -31.51
C GLY A 25 14.81 -12.01 -32.49
N ARG A 26 13.75 -11.26 -32.23
CA ARG A 26 12.57 -11.14 -33.08
C ARG A 26 12.02 -9.72 -33.04
N GLU A 27 11.54 -9.22 -34.14
CA GLU A 27 10.81 -7.95 -34.19
C GLU A 27 9.42 -8.09 -33.56
N MET A 28 8.98 -7.05 -32.84
CA MET A 28 7.59 -6.95 -32.41
C MET A 28 6.71 -6.58 -33.61
N ARG A 29 5.73 -7.41 -33.93
CA ARG A 29 4.92 -7.26 -35.16
C ARG A 29 3.43 -7.02 -34.92
N THR A 30 2.92 -7.39 -33.79
CA THR A 30 1.48 -7.43 -33.52
C THR A 30 1.11 -6.87 -32.16
N GLY A 31 -0.16 -6.44 -32.03
CA GLY A 31 -0.71 -6.08 -30.71
C GLY A 31 -0.78 -7.26 -29.74
N TYR A 32 -0.66 -8.50 -30.20
CA TYR A 32 -0.50 -9.67 -29.34
C TYR A 32 0.89 -9.68 -28.68
N ASP A 33 1.93 -9.39 -29.46
CA ASP A 33 3.32 -9.31 -28.95
C ASP A 33 3.43 -8.23 -27.87
N LEU A 34 2.82 -7.05 -28.08
CA LEU A 34 2.77 -5.97 -27.09
C LEU A 34 2.03 -6.40 -25.82
N ARG A 35 0.90 -7.09 -25.94
CA ARG A 35 0.18 -7.62 -24.76
C ARG A 35 0.97 -8.69 -24.02
N THR A 36 1.76 -9.49 -24.73
CA THR A 36 2.66 -10.49 -24.14
C THR A 36 3.78 -9.82 -23.38
N ALA A 37 4.40 -8.78 -23.93
CA ALA A 37 5.42 -7.96 -23.26
C ALA A 37 4.85 -7.32 -22.01
N ARG A 38 3.66 -6.70 -22.06
CA ARG A 38 3.00 -6.07 -20.91
C ARG A 38 2.78 -7.05 -19.76
N ARG A 39 2.23 -8.22 -20.03
CA ARG A 39 2.04 -9.25 -18.99
C ARG A 39 3.37 -9.72 -18.42
N SER A 40 4.39 -9.86 -19.25
CA SER A 40 5.74 -10.24 -18.82
C SER A 40 6.36 -9.17 -17.92
N LEU A 41 6.24 -7.90 -18.29
CA LEU A 41 6.74 -6.78 -17.48
C LEU A 41 6.06 -6.75 -16.11
N ASN A 42 4.74 -6.81 -16.06
CA ASN A 42 4.00 -6.79 -14.79
C ASN A 42 4.39 -7.97 -13.87
N LEU A 43 4.61 -9.16 -14.41
CA LEU A 43 5.06 -10.31 -13.61
C LEU A 43 6.50 -10.12 -13.12
N MET A 44 7.37 -9.57 -13.96
CA MET A 44 8.76 -9.29 -13.60
C MET A 44 8.86 -8.21 -12.50
N THR A 45 8.04 -7.16 -12.56
CA THR A 45 8.03 -6.12 -11.53
C THR A 45 7.53 -6.64 -10.18
N ILE A 46 6.56 -7.55 -10.17
CA ILE A 46 6.13 -8.25 -8.96
C ILE A 46 7.26 -9.11 -8.39
N GLU A 47 8.00 -9.82 -9.24
CA GLU A 47 9.17 -10.58 -8.81
C GLU A 47 10.25 -9.67 -8.20
N TRP A 48 10.51 -8.52 -8.80
CA TRP A 48 11.47 -7.55 -8.27
C TRP A 48 11.06 -7.04 -6.89
N ALA A 49 9.80 -6.68 -6.73
CA ALA A 49 9.26 -6.28 -5.43
C ALA A 49 9.44 -7.37 -4.37
N ASN A 50 9.20 -8.64 -4.73
CA ASN A 50 9.42 -9.79 -3.84
C ASN A 50 10.91 -10.03 -3.51
N ARG A 51 11.82 -9.62 -4.38
CA ARG A 51 13.27 -9.66 -4.14
C ARG A 51 13.81 -8.44 -3.39
N GLY A 52 12.95 -7.46 -3.08
CA GLY A 52 13.31 -6.26 -2.32
C GLY A 52 13.85 -5.10 -3.15
N ILE A 53 13.74 -5.12 -4.48
CA ILE A 53 14.07 -3.98 -5.35
C ILE A 53 12.87 -3.06 -5.44
N ASN A 54 12.85 -1.99 -4.64
CA ASN A 54 11.66 -1.14 -4.52
C ASN A 54 11.91 0.23 -3.86
N MET A 55 13.14 0.71 -3.76
CA MET A 55 13.47 1.96 -3.06
C MET A 55 12.69 3.17 -3.57
N TRP A 56 12.40 3.25 -4.89
CA TRP A 56 11.61 4.35 -5.46
C TRP A 56 10.11 4.25 -5.16
N THR A 57 9.65 3.16 -4.58
CA THR A 57 8.24 2.95 -4.19
C THR A 57 7.95 3.39 -2.75
N ILE A 58 8.95 3.95 -2.05
CA ILE A 58 8.79 4.44 -0.69
C ILE A 58 8.17 5.83 -0.73
N GLU A 59 7.02 5.96 -0.10
CA GLU A 59 6.27 7.22 -0.03
C GLU A 59 5.91 7.55 1.42
N THR A 60 5.91 8.85 1.72
CA THR A 60 5.44 9.35 3.01
C THR A 60 3.94 9.65 2.94
N GLY A 61 3.20 9.23 3.94
CA GLY A 61 1.79 9.56 4.10
C GLY A 61 1.46 10.05 5.50
N THR A 62 0.35 10.76 5.62
CA THR A 62 -0.18 11.23 6.89
C THR A 62 -1.68 10.97 6.98
N ILE A 63 -2.14 10.55 8.15
CA ILE A 63 -3.56 10.37 8.46
C ILE A 63 -3.87 11.17 9.72
N THR A 64 -4.80 12.11 9.61
CA THR A 64 -5.33 12.80 10.79
C THR A 64 -6.20 11.84 11.58
N LEU A 65 -5.88 11.65 12.86
CA LEU A 65 -6.62 10.75 13.71
C LEU A 65 -7.84 11.44 14.30
N THR A 66 -8.97 10.72 14.29
CA THR A 66 -10.25 11.18 14.82
C THR A 66 -10.52 10.54 16.18
N GLN A 67 -11.00 11.31 17.13
CA GLN A 67 -11.37 10.79 18.45
C GLN A 67 -12.35 9.61 18.33
N GLY A 68 -12.06 8.53 19.02
CA GLY A 68 -12.91 7.33 19.06
C GLY A 68 -12.78 6.42 17.83
N LEU A 69 -12.06 6.80 16.78
CA LEU A 69 -11.82 5.97 15.60
C LEU A 69 -10.49 5.23 15.76
N ALA A 70 -10.53 3.90 15.76
CA ALA A 70 -9.34 3.08 15.96
C ALA A 70 -8.64 2.67 14.65
N THR A 71 -9.41 2.45 13.58
CA THR A 71 -8.90 1.87 12.33
C THR A 71 -9.01 2.86 11.18
N TYR A 72 -7.93 2.99 10.43
CA TYR A 72 -7.80 3.91 9.30
C TYR A 72 -7.31 3.14 8.08
N ALA A 73 -7.94 3.34 6.92
CA ALA A 73 -7.47 2.72 5.69
C ALA A 73 -6.19 3.40 5.18
N LEU A 74 -5.35 2.59 4.58
CA LEU A 74 -4.20 3.01 3.79
C LEU A 74 -4.57 2.98 2.30
N PRO A 75 -3.81 3.66 1.43
CA PRO A 75 -3.97 3.51 -0.01
C PRO A 75 -3.92 2.05 -0.43
N THR A 76 -4.77 1.67 -1.38
CA THR A 76 -4.98 0.25 -1.79
C THR A 76 -3.75 -0.42 -2.39
N ASP A 77 -2.81 0.39 -2.90
CA ASP A 77 -1.53 -0.05 -3.44
C ASP A 77 -0.43 -0.22 -2.38
N THR A 78 -0.74 -0.04 -1.09
CA THR A 78 0.21 -0.23 0.01
C THR A 78 0.54 -1.70 0.21
N ILE A 79 1.84 -2.03 0.18
CA ILE A 79 2.37 -3.37 0.48
C ILE A 79 2.62 -3.51 1.99
N ASP A 80 3.37 -2.55 2.56
CA ASP A 80 3.70 -2.52 3.99
C ASP A 80 4.12 -1.11 4.42
N LEU A 81 4.19 -0.91 5.74
CA LEU A 81 4.77 0.27 6.34
C LEU A 81 6.19 -0.06 6.82
N LEU A 82 7.15 0.76 6.42
CA LEU A 82 8.55 0.64 6.81
C LEU A 82 8.79 1.26 8.19
N ASP A 83 8.28 2.48 8.37
CA ASP A 83 8.38 3.21 9.64
C ASP A 83 7.12 4.06 9.87
N HIS A 84 6.89 4.43 11.12
CA HIS A 84 5.70 5.19 11.49
C HIS A 84 5.86 5.84 12.86
N VAL A 85 5.24 6.99 13.03
CA VAL A 85 5.21 7.76 14.27
C VAL A 85 3.83 8.36 14.51
N ILE A 86 3.53 8.71 15.74
CA ILE A 86 2.41 9.60 16.08
C ILE A 86 2.93 11.00 16.26
N ARG A 87 2.44 11.91 15.45
CA ARG A 87 2.65 13.35 15.60
C ARG A 87 1.61 13.88 16.57
N THR A 88 2.07 14.42 17.69
CA THR A 88 1.24 15.10 18.68
C THR A 88 1.18 16.59 18.37
N GLN A 89 0.11 17.26 18.80
CA GLN A 89 -0.11 18.69 18.54
C GLN A 89 0.08 19.07 17.06
N ALA A 90 -0.42 18.23 16.16
CA ALA A 90 -0.19 18.32 14.72
C ALA A 90 -0.73 19.61 14.07
N ASN A 91 -1.58 20.34 14.78
CA ASN A 91 -2.11 21.64 14.36
C ASN A 91 -1.23 22.83 14.80
N ASN A 92 -0.12 22.59 15.50
CA ASN A 92 0.78 23.64 15.98
C ASN A 92 2.23 23.32 15.61
N ALA A 93 2.74 23.99 14.58
CA ALA A 93 4.09 23.76 14.07
C ALA A 93 5.21 24.04 15.10
N ALA A 94 4.96 24.90 16.12
CA ALA A 94 5.95 25.23 17.12
C ALA A 94 6.06 24.18 18.23
N THR A 95 5.02 23.37 18.46
CA THR A 95 4.96 22.42 19.58
C THR A 95 4.73 20.99 19.15
N GLN A 96 4.55 20.73 17.83
CA GLN A 96 4.39 19.38 17.33
C GLN A 96 5.62 18.52 17.65
N ALA A 97 5.37 17.25 17.98
CA ALA A 97 6.44 16.29 18.28
C ALA A 97 6.07 14.92 17.70
N ASP A 98 7.05 14.30 17.06
CA ASP A 98 6.91 12.95 16.50
C ASP A 98 7.38 11.93 17.54
N LEU A 99 6.48 11.04 17.95
CA LEU A 99 6.70 10.02 18.96
C LEU A 99 6.62 8.64 18.32
N SER A 100 7.65 7.84 18.53
CA SER A 100 7.66 6.44 18.08
C SER A 100 6.56 5.65 18.77
N ILE A 101 5.89 4.80 18.01
CA ILE A 101 4.91 3.84 18.52
C ILE A 101 5.31 2.42 18.13
N THR A 102 4.84 1.44 18.88
CA THR A 102 5.23 0.04 18.69
C THR A 102 4.30 -0.66 17.71
N ARG A 103 4.87 -1.27 16.66
CA ARG A 103 4.13 -2.21 15.81
C ARG A 103 3.88 -3.50 16.58
N ILE A 104 2.63 -3.95 16.62
CA ILE A 104 2.22 -5.18 17.28
C ILE A 104 1.65 -6.19 16.28
N SER A 105 1.69 -7.47 16.66
CA SER A 105 1.10 -8.56 15.89
C SER A 105 -0.41 -8.65 16.12
N VAL A 106 -1.12 -9.38 15.24
CA VAL A 106 -2.55 -9.67 15.41
C VAL A 106 -2.82 -10.41 16.73
N SER A 107 -1.94 -11.32 17.13
CA SER A 107 -2.06 -12.07 18.39
C SER A 107 -1.95 -11.13 19.60
N THR A 108 -0.99 -10.21 19.59
CA THR A 108 -0.86 -9.19 20.64
C THR A 108 -2.08 -8.26 20.67
N TYR A 109 -2.56 -7.80 19.50
CA TYR A 109 -3.76 -6.97 19.44
C TYR A 109 -5.00 -7.72 19.97
N ALA A 110 -5.13 -9.02 19.68
CA ALA A 110 -6.23 -9.85 20.15
C ALA A 110 -6.28 -9.95 21.68
N THR A 111 -5.15 -9.98 22.37
CA THR A 111 -5.06 -10.07 23.85
C THR A 111 -5.42 -8.78 24.58
N ILE A 112 -5.54 -7.65 23.88
CA ILE A 112 -5.95 -6.39 24.49
C ILE A 112 -7.39 -6.52 25.03
N PRO A 113 -7.63 -6.43 26.36
CA PRO A 113 -8.95 -6.69 26.94
C PRO A 113 -10.00 -5.65 26.52
N ASN A 114 -9.61 -4.38 26.51
CA ASN A 114 -10.49 -3.29 26.11
C ASN A 114 -9.86 -2.48 24.97
N LYS A 115 -10.40 -2.68 23.77
CA LYS A 115 -9.95 -2.02 22.55
C LYS A 115 -10.49 -0.60 22.37
N MET A 116 -11.48 -0.22 23.20
CA MET A 116 -12.16 1.08 23.14
C MET A 116 -11.58 2.12 24.11
N VAL A 117 -10.52 1.75 24.85
CA VAL A 117 -9.83 2.71 25.73
C VAL A 117 -9.29 3.86 24.90
N GLN A 118 -9.66 5.08 25.30
CA GLN A 118 -9.17 6.31 24.63
C GLN A 118 -7.91 6.83 25.31
N GLY A 119 -7.02 7.37 24.51
CA GLY A 119 -5.76 7.97 24.95
C GLY A 119 -4.86 8.26 23.77
N ARG A 120 -3.63 8.69 24.07
CA ARG A 120 -2.60 8.81 23.04
C ARG A 120 -2.23 7.44 22.50
N PRO A 121 -2.31 7.19 21.18
CA PRO A 121 -1.87 5.94 20.58
C PRO A 121 -0.40 5.64 20.86
N ILE A 122 -0.11 4.42 21.29
CA ILE A 122 1.25 3.93 21.60
C ILE A 122 1.60 2.64 20.85
N GLN A 123 0.58 1.98 20.29
CA GLN A 123 0.73 0.75 19.53
C GLN A 123 -0.05 0.85 18.22
N VAL A 124 0.43 0.12 17.22
CA VAL A 124 -0.24 0.01 15.92
C VAL A 124 -0.19 -1.42 15.40
N TRP A 125 -1.32 -1.89 14.92
CA TRP A 125 -1.44 -3.12 14.17
C TRP A 125 -1.70 -2.81 12.70
N ILE A 126 -0.88 -3.38 11.81
CA ILE A 126 -0.96 -3.15 10.36
C ILE A 126 -1.67 -4.34 9.72
N GLN A 127 -2.75 -4.07 9.02
CA GLN A 127 -3.55 -5.06 8.29
C GLN A 127 -3.19 -4.98 6.81
N ARG A 128 -2.65 -6.09 6.27
CA ARG A 128 -2.26 -6.21 4.86
C ARG A 128 -3.37 -6.94 4.10
N LEU A 129 -4.40 -6.22 3.72
CA LEU A 129 -5.53 -6.78 2.99
C LEU A 129 -5.37 -6.56 1.48
N SER A 130 -6.16 -7.30 0.68
CA SER A 130 -5.98 -7.38 -0.76
C SER A 130 -6.39 -6.12 -1.54
N GLY A 131 -7.19 -5.23 -0.93
CA GLY A 131 -7.85 -4.11 -1.61
C GLY A 131 -9.16 -4.50 -2.31
N GLU A 132 -9.54 -5.77 -2.26
CA GLU A 132 -10.80 -6.28 -2.83
C GLU A 132 -12.01 -5.84 -2.00
N THR A 133 -13.20 -5.92 -2.59
CA THR A 133 -14.46 -5.67 -1.89
C THR A 133 -15.30 -6.93 -1.93
N ASN A 134 -15.52 -7.53 -0.77
CA ASN A 134 -16.24 -8.79 -0.66
C ASN A 134 -17.75 -8.53 -0.47
N PRO A 135 -18.62 -9.20 -1.25
CA PRO A 135 -20.05 -9.16 -1.02
C PRO A 135 -20.40 -9.91 0.27
N THR A 136 -21.45 -9.47 0.95
CA THR A 136 -22.06 -10.19 2.06
C THR A 136 -23.49 -10.62 1.70
N THR A 137 -24.11 -11.42 2.52
CA THR A 137 -25.55 -11.73 2.41
C THR A 137 -26.43 -10.70 3.14
N ALA A 138 -25.79 -9.76 3.86
CA ALA A 138 -26.48 -8.74 4.62
C ALA A 138 -27.00 -7.62 3.71
N VAL A 139 -28.13 -7.06 4.11
CA VAL A 139 -28.67 -5.83 3.54
C VAL A 139 -28.97 -4.86 4.67
N LEU A 140 -29.08 -3.59 4.34
CA LEU A 140 -29.51 -2.56 5.26
C LEU A 140 -30.96 -2.83 5.68
N ASP A 141 -31.23 -2.80 6.98
CA ASP A 141 -32.57 -2.97 7.58
C ASP A 141 -33.08 -1.61 8.07
N GLY A 142 -33.90 -1.00 7.24
CA GLY A 142 -34.37 0.37 7.39
C GLY A 142 -33.47 1.42 6.74
N ALA A 143 -34.08 2.43 6.12
CA ALA A 143 -33.32 3.54 5.48
C ALA A 143 -32.55 4.37 6.50
N ILE A 144 -31.36 4.85 6.11
CA ILE A 144 -30.51 5.71 6.95
C ILE A 144 -30.23 7.06 6.29
N THR A 145 -30.07 8.10 7.10
CA THR A 145 -29.61 9.41 6.65
C THR A 145 -28.08 9.48 6.55
N ALA A 146 -27.55 10.51 5.91
CA ALA A 146 -26.11 10.76 5.83
C ALA A 146 -25.45 10.97 7.22
N THR A 147 -26.22 11.33 8.23
CA THR A 147 -25.75 11.63 9.60
C THR A 147 -26.07 10.53 10.62
N ALA A 148 -26.56 9.36 10.17
CA ALA A 148 -26.89 8.25 11.05
C ALA A 148 -25.65 7.80 11.85
N THR A 149 -25.81 7.61 13.15
CA THR A 149 -24.77 7.17 14.11
C THR A 149 -24.86 5.69 14.47
N THR A 150 -25.91 5.03 14.02
CA THR A 150 -26.12 3.57 14.12
C THR A 150 -26.69 3.06 12.81
N ILE A 151 -26.41 1.80 12.51
CA ILE A 151 -26.86 1.13 11.28
C ILE A 151 -27.39 -0.25 11.65
N THR A 152 -28.64 -0.54 11.31
CA THR A 152 -29.22 -1.86 11.50
C THR A 152 -29.07 -2.67 10.21
N LEU A 153 -28.65 -3.93 10.34
CA LEU A 153 -28.49 -4.85 9.22
C LEU A 153 -29.42 -6.06 9.40
N SER A 154 -29.83 -6.65 8.30
CA SER A 154 -30.60 -7.92 8.30
C SER A 154 -29.80 -9.09 8.88
N SER A 155 -28.46 -9.03 8.79
CA SER A 155 -27.52 -10.00 9.34
C SER A 155 -26.16 -9.37 9.58
N VAL A 156 -25.45 -9.84 10.59
CA VAL A 156 -24.05 -9.46 10.88
C VAL A 156 -23.09 -10.65 10.72
N VAL A 157 -23.57 -11.75 10.19
CA VAL A 157 -22.76 -12.96 9.97
C VAL A 157 -21.66 -12.66 8.97
N GLY A 158 -20.42 -12.98 9.34
CA GLY A 158 -19.24 -12.73 8.53
C GLY A 158 -18.64 -11.33 8.69
N LEU A 159 -19.24 -10.46 9.49
CA LEU A 159 -18.62 -9.18 9.85
C LEU A 159 -17.68 -9.35 11.05
N ALA A 160 -16.57 -8.60 11.04
CA ALA A 160 -15.69 -8.51 12.20
C ALA A 160 -16.35 -7.69 13.31
N GLY A 161 -15.88 -7.80 14.56
CA GLY A 161 -16.43 -7.04 15.70
C GLY A 161 -16.32 -5.51 15.54
N SER A 162 -15.41 -5.03 14.70
CA SER A 162 -15.27 -3.63 14.24
C SER A 162 -14.60 -3.62 12.87
N GLY A 163 -14.80 -2.59 12.08
CA GLY A 163 -14.19 -2.50 10.75
C GLY A 163 -14.97 -1.60 9.79
N PHE A 164 -14.78 -1.85 8.51
CA PHE A 164 -15.45 -1.10 7.45
C PHE A 164 -16.54 -1.92 6.76
N ILE A 165 -17.64 -1.28 6.44
CA ILE A 165 -18.62 -1.74 5.48
C ILE A 165 -18.75 -0.71 4.36
N ARG A 166 -19.22 -1.15 3.21
CA ARG A 166 -19.59 -0.29 2.09
C ARG A 166 -21.07 -0.43 1.78
N LEU A 167 -21.75 0.71 1.74
CA LEU A 167 -23.14 0.85 1.29
C LEU A 167 -23.14 1.75 0.04
N GLY A 168 -23.56 1.20 -1.10
CA GLY A 168 -23.42 1.92 -2.36
C GLY A 168 -21.96 2.28 -2.66
N THR A 169 -21.65 3.57 -2.66
CA THR A 169 -20.28 4.10 -2.88
C THR A 169 -19.61 4.63 -1.61
N GLU A 170 -20.29 4.54 -0.46
CA GLU A 170 -19.79 5.06 0.80
C GLU A 170 -19.14 3.98 1.64
N ASP A 171 -17.91 4.25 2.13
CA ASP A 171 -17.25 3.45 3.16
C ASP A 171 -17.60 4.01 4.55
N ILE A 172 -18.02 3.13 5.44
CA ILE A 172 -18.49 3.45 6.78
C ILE A 172 -17.71 2.60 7.77
N TYR A 173 -17.10 3.23 8.76
CA TYR A 173 -16.51 2.51 9.89
C TYR A 173 -17.55 2.26 10.97
N TYR A 174 -17.48 1.09 11.62
CA TYR A 174 -18.22 0.78 12.83
C TYR A 174 -17.27 0.26 13.92
N GLY A 175 -17.49 0.70 15.15
CA GLY A 175 -16.61 0.37 16.28
C GLY A 175 -17.02 -0.91 17.02
N TYR A 176 -18.29 -1.30 16.96
CA TYR A 176 -18.80 -2.50 17.63
C TYR A 176 -20.11 -2.98 16.99
N ILE A 177 -20.47 -4.22 17.32
CA ILE A 177 -21.75 -4.84 16.94
C ILE A 177 -22.54 -5.15 18.21
N SER A 178 -23.82 -4.77 18.22
CA SER A 178 -24.77 -5.10 19.28
C SER A 178 -26.05 -5.70 18.68
N GLY A 179 -26.20 -7.03 18.75
CA GLY A 179 -27.24 -7.72 18.00
C GLY A 179 -27.05 -7.56 16.49
N SER A 180 -28.04 -6.98 15.82
CA SER A 180 -27.94 -6.62 14.38
C SER A 180 -27.57 -5.16 14.12
N VAL A 181 -27.23 -4.39 15.16
CA VAL A 181 -26.92 -2.97 15.09
C VAL A 181 -25.42 -2.75 15.13
N LEU A 182 -24.92 -2.01 14.16
CA LEU A 182 -23.56 -1.46 14.13
C LEU A 182 -23.57 -0.13 14.88
N GLY A 183 -22.68 0.00 15.87
CA GLY A 183 -22.52 1.21 16.67
C GLY A 183 -21.12 1.78 16.59
N GLY A 184 -20.91 3.00 17.12
CA GLY A 184 -19.65 3.71 16.95
C GLY A 184 -19.36 4.03 15.49
N VAL A 185 -20.39 4.48 14.78
CA VAL A 185 -20.37 4.66 13.32
C VAL A 185 -19.70 5.98 12.95
N PHE A 186 -18.73 5.90 12.02
CA PHE A 186 -18.12 7.05 11.35
C PHE A 186 -18.43 6.97 9.86
N ARG A 187 -19.14 7.97 9.35
CA ARG A 187 -19.62 8.06 7.97
C ARG A 187 -18.58 8.64 7.04
N GLY A 188 -18.68 8.37 5.74
CA GLY A 188 -17.85 8.99 4.69
C GLY A 188 -16.35 8.73 4.87
N GLN A 189 -15.97 7.51 5.23
CA GLN A 189 -14.56 7.17 5.42
C GLN A 189 -13.85 6.90 4.08
N ASN A 190 -12.52 6.81 4.10
CA ASN A 190 -11.69 6.41 2.95
C ASN A 190 -11.91 7.30 1.70
N ASN A 191 -12.01 8.63 1.91
CA ASN A 191 -12.28 9.62 0.85
C ASN A 191 -13.64 9.42 0.14
N THR A 192 -14.59 8.76 0.78
CA THR A 192 -15.98 8.68 0.30
C THR A 192 -16.84 9.75 0.96
N THR A 193 -17.99 10.02 0.36
CA THR A 193 -18.94 11.02 0.90
C THR A 193 -20.11 10.31 1.56
N ALA A 194 -20.47 10.78 2.77
CA ALA A 194 -21.64 10.26 3.48
C ALA A 194 -22.91 10.58 2.70
N ALA A 195 -23.75 9.57 2.47
CA ALA A 195 -24.98 9.67 1.71
C ALA A 195 -26.13 8.95 2.43
N ALA A 196 -27.36 9.37 2.18
CA ALA A 196 -28.53 8.62 2.60
C ALA A 196 -28.59 7.29 1.82
N GLN A 197 -28.96 6.21 2.51
CA GLN A 197 -29.10 4.88 1.92
C GLN A 197 -30.51 4.38 2.15
N THR A 198 -31.04 3.69 1.14
CA THR A 198 -32.37 3.11 1.20
C THR A 198 -32.38 1.75 1.89
N ASP A 199 -33.51 1.40 2.44
CA ASP A 199 -33.76 0.04 2.94
C ASP A 199 -33.44 -1.00 1.87
N GLY A 200 -32.88 -2.16 2.28
CA GLY A 200 -32.48 -3.24 1.38
C GLY A 200 -31.15 -2.99 0.62
N THR A 201 -30.46 -1.88 0.85
CA THR A 201 -29.13 -1.64 0.22
C THR A 201 -28.15 -2.75 0.61
N ALA A 202 -27.51 -3.36 -0.41
CA ALA A 202 -26.54 -4.44 -0.19
C ALA A 202 -25.31 -3.96 0.59
N VAL A 203 -24.83 -4.81 1.50
CA VAL A 203 -23.65 -4.56 2.33
C VAL A 203 -22.46 -5.28 1.77
N PHE A 204 -21.36 -4.57 1.58
CA PHE A 204 -20.07 -5.12 1.19
C PHE A 204 -19.02 -4.88 2.27
N VAL A 205 -17.98 -5.70 2.32
CA VAL A 205 -16.83 -5.52 3.22
C VAL A 205 -15.59 -5.19 2.37
N PRO A 206 -15.14 -3.92 2.39
CA PRO A 206 -13.91 -3.55 1.71
C PRO A 206 -12.71 -4.10 2.47
N GLN A 207 -11.84 -4.84 1.76
CA GLN A 207 -10.61 -5.44 2.30
C GLN A 207 -9.44 -4.47 2.09
N LEU A 208 -9.56 -3.26 2.64
CA LEU A 208 -8.53 -2.23 2.47
C LEU A 208 -7.32 -2.52 3.38
N PRO A 209 -6.09 -2.32 2.89
CA PRO A 209 -4.94 -2.19 3.77
C PRO A 209 -5.27 -1.14 4.84
N ALA A 210 -4.99 -1.42 6.09
CA ALA A 210 -5.40 -0.54 7.17
C ALA A 210 -4.42 -0.56 8.34
N VAL A 211 -4.45 0.49 9.15
CA VAL A 211 -3.78 0.55 10.44
C VAL A 211 -4.81 0.67 11.54
N THR A 212 -4.64 -0.11 12.60
CA THR A 212 -5.43 0.00 13.82
C THR A 212 -4.53 0.46 14.94
N VAL A 213 -4.82 1.61 15.51
CA VAL A 213 -4.05 2.21 16.61
C VAL A 213 -4.68 1.86 17.97
N TRP A 214 -3.84 1.72 18.99
CA TRP A 214 -4.30 1.52 20.36
C TRP A 214 -3.38 2.27 21.34
N PRO A 215 -3.92 2.93 22.38
CA PRO A 215 -5.33 3.28 22.60
C PRO A 215 -5.96 4.03 21.43
N THR A 216 -7.29 4.01 21.37
CA THR A 216 -8.05 4.81 20.41
C THR A 216 -7.79 6.30 20.67
N PRO A 217 -7.60 7.16 19.67
CA PRO A 217 -7.33 8.57 19.91
C PRO A 217 -8.36 9.24 20.81
N ASP A 218 -7.88 10.00 21.79
CA ASP A 218 -8.69 10.88 22.61
C ASP A 218 -8.85 12.26 21.95
N GLY A 219 -9.68 13.11 22.49
CA GLY A 219 -9.90 14.48 22.00
C GLY A 219 -8.99 15.52 22.64
N SER A 220 -7.97 15.12 23.41
CA SER A 220 -7.12 16.06 24.19
C SER A 220 -6.26 16.96 23.32
N GLN A 221 -5.89 16.48 22.12
CA GLN A 221 -5.09 17.21 21.15
C GLN A 221 -5.25 16.59 19.75
N GLN A 222 -4.79 17.30 18.72
CA GLN A 222 -4.76 16.79 17.37
C GLN A 222 -3.60 15.80 17.19
N TYR A 223 -3.93 14.55 16.84
CA TYR A 223 -2.95 13.53 16.47
C TYR A 223 -2.94 13.31 14.96
N GLN A 224 -1.74 13.03 14.43
CA GLN A 224 -1.56 12.50 13.08
C GLN A 224 -0.72 11.24 13.13
N PHE A 225 -1.11 10.23 12.39
CA PHE A 225 -0.29 9.07 12.09
C PHE A 225 0.55 9.40 10.85
N VAL A 226 1.86 9.54 11.02
CA VAL A 226 2.81 9.78 9.94
C VAL A 226 3.51 8.45 9.65
N TYR A 227 3.54 8.05 8.40
CA TYR A 227 4.08 6.76 8.00
C TYR A 227 4.89 6.84 6.71
N TYR A 228 5.83 5.92 6.57
CA TYR A 228 6.56 5.64 5.35
C TYR A 228 6.09 4.31 4.82
N ARG A 229 5.41 4.32 3.68
CA ARG A 229 4.84 3.12 3.06
C ARG A 229 5.65 2.67 1.86
N MET A 230 5.65 1.39 1.62
CA MET A 230 6.07 0.78 0.37
C MET A 230 4.81 0.52 -0.45
N ARG A 231 4.73 1.13 -1.64
CA ARG A 231 3.63 0.90 -2.57
C ARG A 231 3.97 -0.14 -3.63
N ARG A 232 2.96 -0.65 -4.29
CA ARG A 232 3.15 -1.49 -5.48
C ARG A 232 3.77 -0.65 -6.60
N ILE A 233 4.64 -1.29 -7.40
CA ILE A 233 5.08 -0.73 -8.67
C ILE A 233 3.85 -0.66 -9.58
N GLN A 234 3.65 0.48 -10.26
CA GLN A 234 2.52 0.66 -11.17
C GLN A 234 2.65 -0.27 -12.38
N ASP A 235 1.53 -0.64 -12.95
CA ASP A 235 1.50 -1.50 -14.13
C ASP A 235 2.03 -0.77 -15.39
N ALA A 236 2.30 -1.54 -16.43
CA ALA A 236 2.87 -1.04 -17.68
C ALA A 236 1.89 -0.20 -18.53
N GLY A 237 0.67 0.06 -18.04
CA GLY A 237 -0.32 0.89 -18.74
C GLY A 237 -0.71 0.42 -20.15
N ALA A 238 -1.13 1.36 -21.00
CA ALA A 238 -1.70 1.10 -22.31
C ALA A 238 -0.71 1.19 -23.49
N GLY A 239 0.54 1.53 -23.27
CA GLY A 239 1.58 1.59 -24.32
C GLY A 239 2.35 2.92 -24.37
N ILE A 240 1.66 4.04 -24.27
CA ILE A 240 2.26 5.39 -24.29
C ILE A 240 2.74 5.88 -22.91
N GLN A 241 2.45 5.13 -21.86
CA GLN A 241 2.93 5.45 -20.51
C GLN A 241 4.36 4.95 -20.33
N THR A 242 5.11 5.69 -19.53
CA THR A 242 6.43 5.26 -19.07
C THR A 242 6.29 4.24 -17.94
N ALA A 243 7.24 3.31 -17.86
CA ALA A 243 7.28 2.38 -16.74
C ALA A 243 7.56 3.12 -15.42
N ASP A 244 6.90 2.72 -14.34
CA ASP A 244 7.13 3.26 -12.98
C ASP A 244 8.45 2.73 -12.42
N MET A 245 9.54 3.23 -12.98
CA MET A 245 10.91 2.81 -12.63
C MET A 245 11.89 3.96 -12.77
N ASN A 246 12.94 3.91 -11.95
CA ASN A 246 14.04 4.82 -12.10
C ASN A 246 14.79 4.50 -13.43
N PHE A 247 15.22 5.53 -14.16
CA PHE A 247 15.92 5.39 -15.46
C PHE A 247 17.15 4.46 -15.40
N ARG A 248 17.81 4.35 -14.24
CA ARG A 248 18.96 3.44 -14.04
C ARG A 248 18.61 1.97 -14.14
N PHE A 249 17.35 1.61 -13.94
CA PHE A 249 16.88 0.23 -14.04
C PHE A 249 16.47 -0.17 -15.45
N LEU A 250 16.34 0.78 -16.40
CA LEU A 250 15.93 0.49 -17.78
C LEU A 250 16.77 -0.61 -18.46
N PRO A 251 18.12 -0.65 -18.36
CA PRO A 251 18.90 -1.74 -18.93
C PRO A 251 18.53 -3.12 -18.36
N CYS A 252 18.28 -3.20 -17.06
CA CYS A 252 17.85 -4.41 -16.38
C CYS A 252 16.42 -4.81 -16.80
N VAL A 253 15.51 -3.83 -16.92
CA VAL A 253 14.13 -4.05 -17.37
C VAL A 253 14.10 -4.66 -18.77
N VAL A 254 14.85 -4.06 -19.71
CA VAL A 254 14.91 -4.56 -21.09
C VAL A 254 15.50 -5.96 -21.15
N ALA A 255 16.59 -6.22 -20.43
CA ALA A 255 17.22 -7.54 -20.38
C ALA A 255 16.29 -8.60 -19.78
N GLY A 256 15.63 -8.27 -18.66
CA GLY A 256 14.66 -9.14 -18.01
C GLY A 256 13.44 -9.39 -18.87
N LEU A 257 12.88 -8.34 -19.48
CA LEU A 257 11.72 -8.47 -20.36
C LEU A 257 12.04 -9.35 -21.57
N ALA A 258 13.23 -9.19 -22.19
CA ALA A 258 13.70 -10.04 -23.28
C ALA A 258 13.77 -11.52 -22.85
N TYR A 259 14.29 -11.81 -21.67
CA TYR A 259 14.32 -13.15 -21.10
C TYR A 259 12.90 -13.73 -20.87
N TYR A 260 12.00 -12.95 -20.24
CA TYR A 260 10.61 -13.37 -19.98
C TYR A 260 9.80 -13.60 -21.28
N ILE A 261 10.08 -12.83 -22.33
CA ILE A 261 9.47 -13.02 -23.64
C ILE A 261 10.00 -14.32 -24.26
N ALA A 262 11.32 -14.52 -24.24
CA ALA A 262 11.95 -15.69 -24.85
C ALA A 262 11.48 -17.01 -24.23
N MET A 263 11.17 -17.04 -22.92
CA MET A 263 10.58 -18.21 -22.27
C MET A 263 9.22 -18.65 -22.87
N LYS A 264 8.49 -17.72 -23.49
CA LYS A 264 7.14 -17.97 -24.04
C LYS A 264 7.14 -18.30 -25.51
N VAL A 265 8.26 -18.08 -26.21
CA VAL A 265 8.37 -18.21 -27.67
C VAL A 265 9.29 -19.39 -27.99
N PRO A 266 8.75 -20.50 -28.53
CA PRO A 266 9.55 -21.72 -28.80
C PRO A 266 10.79 -21.48 -29.66
N GLU A 267 10.67 -20.58 -30.64
CA GLU A 267 11.75 -20.26 -31.60
C GLU A 267 12.96 -19.58 -30.93
N LEU A 268 12.79 -19.01 -29.75
CA LEU A 268 13.81 -18.28 -29.00
C LEU A 268 14.50 -19.10 -27.89
N GLN A 269 14.12 -20.38 -27.76
CA GLN A 269 14.64 -21.26 -26.71
C GLN A 269 16.19 -21.40 -26.74
N GLY A 270 16.79 -21.40 -27.92
CA GLY A 270 18.25 -21.49 -28.07
C GLY A 270 19.03 -20.26 -27.51
N ARG A 271 18.34 -19.16 -27.19
CA ARG A 271 18.96 -17.93 -26.64
C ARG A 271 18.70 -17.75 -25.13
N LEU A 272 17.91 -18.61 -24.52
CA LEU A 272 17.47 -18.46 -23.12
C LEU A 272 18.62 -18.34 -22.14
N ASP A 273 19.63 -19.19 -22.24
CA ASP A 273 20.77 -19.19 -21.31
C ASP A 273 21.58 -17.89 -21.39
N MET A 274 21.78 -17.40 -22.63
CA MET A 274 22.46 -16.12 -22.85
C MET A 274 21.63 -14.95 -22.27
N LEU A 275 20.33 -14.90 -22.58
CA LEU A 275 19.44 -13.83 -22.09
C LEU A 275 19.32 -13.87 -20.55
N LYS A 276 19.25 -15.07 -19.97
CA LYS A 276 19.23 -15.23 -18.52
C LYS A 276 20.52 -14.69 -17.89
N LYS A 277 21.69 -15.00 -18.44
CA LYS A 277 22.97 -14.52 -17.94
C LYS A 277 23.05 -13.00 -17.98
N VAL A 278 22.66 -12.38 -19.09
CA VAL A 278 22.63 -10.91 -19.23
C VAL A 278 21.64 -10.30 -18.23
N TYR A 279 20.46 -10.91 -18.06
CA TYR A 279 19.49 -10.44 -17.06
C TYR A 279 20.04 -10.55 -15.63
N ASP A 280 20.64 -11.68 -15.26
CA ASP A 280 21.21 -11.89 -13.92
C ASP A 280 22.36 -10.87 -13.63
N GLU A 281 23.20 -10.55 -14.61
CA GLU A 281 24.24 -9.52 -14.48
C GLU A 281 23.64 -8.12 -14.30
N GLN A 282 22.67 -7.73 -15.13
CA GLN A 282 21.97 -6.44 -15.01
C GLN A 282 21.16 -6.33 -13.72
N TYR A 283 20.55 -7.43 -13.29
CA TYR A 283 19.84 -7.50 -12.03
C TYR A 283 20.76 -7.29 -10.82
N ALA A 284 21.95 -7.89 -10.83
CA ALA A 284 22.93 -7.70 -9.77
C ALA A 284 23.38 -6.22 -9.66
N LEU A 285 23.56 -5.53 -10.79
CA LEU A 285 23.88 -4.10 -10.83
C LEU A 285 22.72 -3.26 -10.29
N ALA A 286 21.49 -3.56 -10.72
CA ALA A 286 20.29 -2.89 -10.26
C ALA A 286 20.08 -3.07 -8.73
N ALA A 287 20.25 -4.29 -8.22
CA ALA A 287 20.13 -4.59 -6.79
C ALA A 287 21.21 -3.90 -5.94
N GLN A 288 22.40 -3.63 -6.49
CA GLN A 288 23.43 -2.85 -5.81
C GLN A 288 23.09 -1.36 -5.75
N GLU A 289 22.43 -0.83 -6.77
CA GLU A 289 21.98 0.56 -6.80
C GLU A 289 20.74 0.78 -5.91
N ASP A 290 19.88 -0.23 -5.76
CA ASP A 290 18.68 -0.21 -4.91
C ASP A 290 19.01 -0.45 -3.44
N ARG A 291 20.01 0.24 -2.93
CA ARG A 291 20.41 0.20 -1.51
C ARG A 291 20.44 1.58 -0.93
N GLU A 292 19.97 1.68 0.30
CA GLU A 292 20.13 2.89 1.08
C GLU A 292 21.64 3.15 1.31
N LYS A 293 22.11 4.32 0.86
CA LYS A 293 23.52 4.73 0.98
C LYS A 293 23.78 5.51 2.26
N ALA A 294 22.90 5.40 3.25
CA ALA A 294 23.07 6.05 4.54
C ALA A 294 24.14 5.36 5.39
N THR A 295 24.99 6.15 6.03
CA THR A 295 25.94 5.62 7.01
C THR A 295 25.19 5.19 8.27
N LEU A 296 25.23 3.90 8.60
CA LEU A 296 24.72 3.39 9.88
C LEU A 296 25.58 3.95 11.03
N ARG A 297 25.08 4.99 11.68
CA ARG A 297 25.68 5.51 12.90
C ARG A 297 25.01 4.84 14.10
N LEU A 298 25.61 3.78 14.59
CA LEU A 298 25.22 3.18 15.87
C LEU A 298 25.71 4.11 16.99
N VAL A 299 24.82 4.89 17.57
CA VAL A 299 25.10 5.64 18.80
C VAL A 299 24.66 4.76 19.95
N PRO A 300 25.59 4.19 20.77
CA PRO A 300 25.19 3.47 21.96
C PRO A 300 24.43 4.43 22.89
N ARG A 301 23.20 4.06 23.25
CA ARG A 301 22.45 4.79 24.26
C ARG A 301 23.04 4.45 25.63
N ILE A 302 24.04 5.20 26.05
CA ILE A 302 24.56 5.07 27.40
C ILE A 302 23.51 5.70 28.34
N ALA A 303 22.63 4.87 28.88
CA ALA A 303 21.86 5.26 30.06
C ALA A 303 22.85 5.27 31.23
N PHE A 304 23.33 6.43 31.59
CA PHE A 304 24.04 6.62 32.83
C PHE A 304 23.03 6.40 33.97
N ILE A 305 23.10 5.24 34.60
CA ILE A 305 22.52 5.04 35.90
C ILE A 305 23.50 5.72 36.84
N GLY A 306 23.25 6.98 37.17
CA GLY A 306 23.94 7.68 38.20
C GLY A 306 23.65 6.99 39.54
N GLY A 307 24.59 6.21 40.05
CA GLY A 307 24.57 5.73 41.39
C GLY A 307 24.74 6.95 42.29
N GLY A 308 23.68 7.37 42.98
CA GLY A 308 23.75 8.28 44.07
C GLY A 308 24.42 7.57 45.26
N SER A 309 25.48 8.15 45.75
CA SER A 309 25.98 7.96 47.11
C SER A 309 25.25 8.89 48.04
#